data_d2d09614b65c2faf7318ab415ba5a3cc
#
_entry.id   d2d09614b65c2faf7318ab415ba5a3cc
#
_cell.length_a   1.000
_cell.length_b   1.000
_cell.length_c   1.000
_cell.angle_alpha   90.00
_cell.angle_beta   90.00
_cell.angle_gamma   90.00
#
_symmetry.space_group_name_H-M   'P 1'
#
loop_
_entity.id
_entity.type
_entity.pdbx_description
1 polymer ?
#
loop_
_entity_poly.entity_id
_entity_poly.type
_entity_poly.pdbx_seq_one_letter_code
_entity_poly.pdbx_strand_id
1 'polypeptide(L)'
;MIFTNSDGGSRGNPGLGAIGIIVRENEKILSRYSAKIGKLVTNNVAEYEALIKALELASHHTKGEITCYLDSELVVNQLLGKYRVRKPELLRLFLRVQKLQEHFKAIKYRHVSREDKFQIIVDELLNEELDRK
;
A
#
# COMPACT_ATOMS: atom_id res chain seq x y z
N MET A 1 11.76 -6.15 -13.73
CA MET A 1 10.34 -5.99 -13.30
C MET A 1 10.28 -5.28 -11.96
N ILE A 2 9.48 -4.26 -11.88
CA ILE A 2 9.30 -3.48 -10.64
C ILE A 2 8.12 -4.01 -9.85
N PHE A 3 8.34 -4.19 -8.56
CA PHE A 3 7.35 -4.65 -7.60
C PHE A 3 7.24 -3.64 -6.45
N THR A 4 6.06 -3.53 -5.87
CA THR A 4 5.89 -2.82 -4.60
C THR A 4 5.33 -3.78 -3.56
N ASN A 5 5.74 -3.57 -2.31
CA ASN A 5 5.07 -4.13 -1.16
C ASN A 5 4.64 -2.95 -0.30
N SER A 6 3.42 -2.98 0.16
CA SER A 6 2.89 -1.90 1.00
C SER A 6 2.05 -2.48 2.12
N ASP A 7 2.04 -1.77 3.24
CA ASP A 7 1.25 -2.13 4.40
C ASP A 7 0.86 -0.85 5.14
N GLY A 8 -0.37 -0.82 5.60
CA GLY A 8 -0.88 0.29 6.39
C GLY A 8 -1.64 -0.25 7.58
N GLY A 9 -1.57 0.46 8.69
CA GLY A 9 -2.27 0.03 9.88
C GLY A 9 -2.49 1.15 10.86
N SER A 10 -3.33 0.89 11.85
CA SER A 10 -3.61 1.85 12.91
C SER A 10 -3.59 1.15 14.26
N ARG A 11 -3.17 1.87 15.29
CA ARG A 11 -3.27 1.41 16.67
C ARG A 11 -4.55 1.99 17.25
N GLY A 12 -5.55 1.10 17.42
CA GLY A 12 -6.93 1.48 17.53
C GLY A 12 -7.53 1.57 16.13
N ASN A 13 -8.76 1.25 15.95
CA ASN A 13 -9.39 1.25 14.62
C ASN A 13 -10.74 1.98 14.71
N PRO A 14 -10.76 3.33 14.62
CA PRO A 14 -9.65 4.19 14.19
C PRO A 14 -8.66 4.55 15.28
N GLY A 15 -7.47 5.00 14.87
CA GLY A 15 -6.40 5.42 15.77
C GLY A 15 -5.21 5.96 15.02
N LEU A 16 -4.07 6.05 15.68
CA LEU A 16 -2.84 6.53 15.07
C LEU A 16 -2.46 5.59 13.91
N GLY A 17 -2.38 6.13 12.71
CA GLY A 17 -2.08 5.36 11.51
C GLY A 17 -0.69 5.61 10.96
N ALA A 18 -0.14 4.59 10.31
CA ALA A 18 1.15 4.67 9.62
C ALA A 18 1.19 3.76 8.41
N ILE A 19 2.14 4.01 7.54
CA ILE A 19 2.34 3.24 6.32
C ILE A 19 3.80 2.83 6.19
N GLY A 20 4.02 1.69 5.52
CA GLY A 20 5.35 1.23 5.15
C GLY A 20 5.33 0.72 3.73
N ILE A 21 6.33 1.09 2.94
CA ILE A 21 6.41 0.76 1.52
C ILE A 21 7.85 0.39 1.16
N ILE A 22 8.00 -0.60 0.27
CA ILE A 22 9.23 -0.78 -0.48
C ILE A 22 8.92 -0.83 -1.96
N VAL A 23 9.84 -0.30 -2.75
CA VAL A 23 9.86 -0.47 -4.21
C VAL A 23 11.10 -1.30 -4.50
N ARG A 24 10.94 -2.36 -5.28
CA ARG A 24 12.05 -3.27 -5.57
C ARG A 24 12.07 -3.70 -7.03
N GLU A 25 13.25 -4.00 -7.49
CA GLU A 25 13.46 -4.64 -8.78
C GLU A 25 13.82 -6.10 -8.49
N ASN A 26 12.88 -7.00 -8.73
CA ASN A 26 13.00 -8.40 -8.31
C ASN A 26 13.27 -8.44 -6.79
N GLU A 27 14.39 -8.96 -6.35
CA GLU A 27 14.72 -9.02 -4.92
C GLU A 27 15.51 -7.82 -4.41
N LYS A 28 15.93 -6.92 -5.30
CA LYS A 28 16.71 -5.75 -4.91
C LYS A 28 15.80 -4.61 -4.49
N ILE A 29 15.89 -4.17 -3.25
CA ILE A 29 15.12 -3.04 -2.75
C ILE A 29 15.74 -1.74 -3.27
N LEU A 30 14.93 -0.96 -4.00
CA LEU A 30 15.36 0.31 -4.57
C LEU A 30 15.04 1.48 -3.66
N SER A 31 13.92 1.42 -2.94
CA SER A 31 13.56 2.46 -1.98
C SER A 31 12.70 1.90 -0.86
N ARG A 32 12.82 2.53 0.31
CA ARG A 32 12.02 2.25 1.50
C ARG A 32 11.38 3.55 1.96
N TYR A 33 10.16 3.45 2.47
CA TYR A 33 9.46 4.63 2.95
C TYR A 33 8.54 4.24 4.10
N SER A 34 8.50 5.07 5.13
CA SER A 34 7.50 4.94 6.18
C SER A 34 7.10 6.32 6.68
N ALA A 35 5.86 6.44 7.16
CA ALA A 35 5.35 7.71 7.66
C ALA A 35 4.12 7.49 8.51
N LYS A 36 3.90 8.40 9.46
CA LYS A 36 2.62 8.52 10.15
C LYS A 36 1.67 9.27 9.21
N ILE A 37 0.41 8.87 9.19
CA ILE A 37 -0.57 9.45 8.27
C ILE A 37 -1.77 10.09 8.94
N GLY A 38 -1.88 10.04 10.27
CA GLY A 38 -2.97 10.69 10.98
C GLY A 38 -3.19 10.08 12.34
N LYS A 39 -4.02 10.77 13.15
CA LYS A 39 -4.30 10.37 14.53
C LYS A 39 -5.57 9.56 14.69
N LEU A 40 -6.45 9.61 13.68
CA LEU A 40 -7.74 8.92 13.73
C LEU A 40 -8.00 8.24 12.37
N VAL A 41 -7.24 7.20 12.11
CA VAL A 41 -7.20 6.50 10.82
C VAL A 41 -7.68 5.07 11.03
N THR A 42 -8.50 4.56 10.11
CA THR A 42 -8.88 3.14 10.13
C THR A 42 -7.81 2.31 9.41
N ASN A 43 -7.78 1.01 9.70
CA ASN A 43 -6.86 0.11 9.02
C ASN A 43 -7.04 0.15 7.50
N ASN A 44 -8.29 0.14 7.02
CA ASN A 44 -8.55 0.14 5.57
C ASN A 44 -8.09 1.45 4.90
N VAL A 45 -8.28 2.58 5.55
CA VAL A 45 -7.77 3.86 5.04
C VAL A 45 -6.25 3.81 4.96
N ALA A 46 -5.59 3.31 6.01
CA ALA A 46 -4.13 3.20 6.03
C ALA A 46 -3.61 2.30 4.91
N GLU A 47 -4.30 1.18 4.64
CA GLU A 47 -3.93 0.27 3.55
C GLU A 47 -3.98 0.97 2.19
N TYR A 48 -5.05 1.73 1.92
CA TYR A 48 -5.16 2.49 0.67
C TYR A 48 -4.10 3.59 0.58
N GLU A 49 -3.86 4.31 1.68
CA GLU A 49 -2.84 5.36 1.71
C GLU A 49 -1.44 4.79 1.43
N ALA A 50 -1.14 3.60 1.97
CA ALA A 50 0.12 2.92 1.70
C ALA A 50 0.26 2.58 0.22
N LEU A 51 -0.79 2.05 -0.40
CA LEU A 51 -0.77 1.73 -1.83
C LEU A 51 -0.60 2.98 -2.69
N ILE A 52 -1.31 4.05 -2.35
CA ILE A 52 -1.17 5.33 -3.07
C ILE A 52 0.28 5.79 -3.05
N LYS A 53 0.90 5.76 -1.88
CA LYS A 53 2.31 6.14 -1.76
C LYS A 53 3.23 5.21 -2.54
N ALA A 54 2.92 3.91 -2.53
CA ALA A 54 3.69 2.92 -3.29
C ALA A 54 3.66 3.24 -4.79
N LEU A 55 2.49 3.60 -5.33
CA LEU A 55 2.35 3.95 -6.74
C LEU A 55 3.11 5.23 -7.06
N GLU A 56 3.04 6.23 -6.19
CA GLU A 56 3.80 7.48 -6.37
C GLU A 56 5.30 7.20 -6.42
N LEU A 57 5.81 6.40 -5.48
CA LEU A 57 7.23 6.06 -5.43
C LEU A 57 7.65 5.21 -6.63
N ALA A 58 6.84 4.22 -7.02
CA ALA A 58 7.14 3.36 -8.15
C ALA A 58 7.22 4.15 -9.45
N SER A 59 6.44 5.21 -9.60
CA SER A 59 6.45 6.04 -10.81
C SER A 59 7.80 6.73 -11.05
N HIS A 60 8.64 6.85 -10.02
CA HIS A 60 9.98 7.39 -10.16
C HIS A 60 10.96 6.37 -10.76
N HIS A 61 10.57 5.10 -10.78
CA HIS A 61 11.43 4.01 -11.26
C HIS A 61 10.99 3.45 -12.60
N THR A 62 9.70 3.52 -12.93
CA THR A 62 9.19 2.95 -14.16
C THR A 62 7.83 3.53 -14.54
N LYS A 63 7.53 3.49 -15.83
CA LYS A 63 6.19 3.74 -16.37
C LYS A 63 5.65 2.49 -17.07
N GLY A 64 6.40 1.40 -17.01
CA GLY A 64 6.05 0.12 -17.61
C GLY A 64 5.08 -0.66 -16.73
N GLU A 65 5.30 -1.96 -16.64
CA GLU A 65 4.46 -2.84 -15.83
C GLU A 65 4.97 -2.93 -14.40
N ILE A 66 4.04 -2.93 -13.44
CA ILE A 66 4.35 -3.15 -12.04
C ILE A 66 3.39 -4.16 -11.43
N THR A 67 3.84 -4.83 -10.38
CA THR A 67 2.99 -5.68 -9.56
C THR A 67 3.04 -5.17 -8.13
N CYS A 68 1.88 -4.96 -7.54
CA CYS A 68 1.72 -4.44 -6.19
C CYS A 68 1.24 -5.56 -5.26
N TYR A 69 2.01 -5.84 -4.22
CA TYR A 69 1.69 -6.85 -3.22
C TYR A 69 1.16 -6.20 -1.95
N LEU A 70 0.03 -6.69 -1.46
CA LEU A 70 -0.64 -6.23 -0.25
C LEU A 70 -1.09 -7.45 0.56
N ASP A 71 -1.15 -7.33 1.87
CA ASP A 71 -1.68 -8.39 2.71
C ASP A 71 -3.16 -8.21 3.09
N SER A 72 -3.80 -7.14 2.64
CA SER A 72 -5.23 -6.92 2.84
C SER A 72 -6.03 -7.56 1.72
N GLU A 73 -6.72 -8.65 2.01
CA GLU A 73 -7.60 -9.30 1.03
C GLU A 73 -8.73 -8.37 0.60
N LEU A 74 -9.28 -7.60 1.54
CA LEU A 74 -10.36 -6.66 1.24
C LEU A 74 -9.93 -5.66 0.17
N VAL A 75 -8.79 -5.00 0.38
CA VAL A 75 -8.30 -3.98 -0.55
C VAL A 75 -7.97 -4.60 -1.91
N VAL A 76 -7.28 -5.74 -1.92
CA VAL A 76 -6.95 -6.43 -3.17
C VAL A 76 -8.22 -6.80 -3.94
N ASN A 77 -9.21 -7.36 -3.26
CA ASN A 77 -10.45 -7.75 -3.93
C ASN A 77 -11.27 -6.57 -4.41
N GLN A 78 -11.19 -5.44 -3.71
CA GLN A 78 -11.82 -4.19 -4.20
C GLN A 78 -11.11 -3.70 -5.47
N LEU A 79 -9.78 -3.75 -5.50
CA LEU A 79 -9.00 -3.33 -6.67
C LEU A 79 -9.22 -4.26 -7.87
N LEU A 80 -9.44 -5.54 -7.62
CA LEU A 80 -9.73 -6.51 -8.68
C LEU A 80 -11.19 -6.48 -9.14
N GLY A 81 -12.03 -5.66 -8.51
CA GLY A 81 -13.43 -5.56 -8.86
C GLY A 81 -14.33 -6.67 -8.31
N LYS A 82 -13.80 -7.51 -7.42
CA LYS A 82 -14.56 -8.61 -6.81
C LYS A 82 -15.47 -8.12 -5.68
N TYR A 83 -15.04 -7.08 -4.97
CA TYR A 83 -15.81 -6.46 -3.89
C TYR A 83 -16.09 -5.01 -4.23
N ARG A 84 -17.30 -4.55 -3.91
CA ARG A 84 -17.68 -3.15 -4.11
C ARG A 84 -17.09 -2.28 -3.00
N VAL A 85 -16.65 -1.08 -3.37
CA VAL A 85 -16.21 -0.08 -2.41
C VAL A 85 -17.41 0.78 -2.05
N ARG A 86 -17.91 0.66 -0.82
CA ARG A 86 -19.15 1.32 -0.38
C ARG A 86 -18.92 2.55 0.48
N LYS A 87 -17.91 2.54 1.35
CA LYS A 87 -17.64 3.66 2.24
C LYS A 87 -17.09 4.83 1.46
N PRO A 88 -17.66 6.05 1.65
CA PRO A 88 -17.20 7.22 0.89
C PRO A 88 -15.72 7.52 1.01
N GLU A 89 -15.15 7.39 2.22
CA GLU A 89 -13.72 7.64 2.43
C GLU A 89 -12.83 6.64 1.68
N LEU A 90 -13.26 5.39 1.58
CA LEU A 90 -12.53 4.39 0.82
C LEU A 90 -12.72 4.57 -0.68
N LEU A 91 -13.93 4.94 -1.10
CA LEU A 91 -14.20 5.18 -2.52
C LEU A 91 -13.31 6.31 -3.05
N ARG A 92 -13.15 7.39 -2.30
CA ARG A 92 -12.28 8.50 -2.67
C ARG A 92 -10.85 8.03 -2.90
N LEU A 93 -10.33 7.19 -1.99
CA LEU A 93 -8.99 6.65 -2.10
C LEU A 93 -8.87 5.65 -3.24
N PHE A 94 -9.86 4.81 -3.42
CA PHE A 94 -9.93 3.85 -4.53
C PHE A 94 -9.85 4.57 -5.88
N LEU A 95 -10.61 5.66 -6.05
CA LEU A 95 -10.60 6.44 -7.29
C LEU A 95 -9.23 7.09 -7.51
N ARG A 96 -8.58 7.51 -6.44
CA ARG A 96 -7.23 8.07 -6.53
C ARG A 96 -6.22 7.02 -6.99
N VAL A 97 -6.35 5.77 -6.51
CA VAL A 97 -5.52 4.66 -6.98
C VAL A 97 -5.73 4.45 -8.47
N GLN A 98 -6.98 4.42 -8.92
CA GLN A 98 -7.28 4.22 -10.34
C GLN A 98 -6.66 5.32 -11.21
N LYS A 99 -6.65 6.55 -10.73
CA LYS A 99 -6.03 7.65 -11.46
C LYS A 99 -4.51 7.50 -11.52
N LEU A 100 -3.88 7.14 -10.41
CA LEU A 100 -2.43 6.91 -10.38
C LEU A 100 -2.02 5.73 -11.25
N GLN A 101 -2.88 4.73 -11.35
CA GLN A 101 -2.66 3.56 -12.18
C GLN A 101 -2.43 3.92 -13.65
N GLU A 102 -3.00 5.03 -14.13
CA GLU A 102 -2.85 5.48 -15.50
C GLU A 102 -1.42 5.85 -15.87
N HIS A 103 -0.55 6.08 -14.88
CA HIS A 103 0.86 6.38 -15.10
C HIS A 103 1.67 5.16 -15.55
N PHE A 104 1.09 3.96 -15.44
CA PHE A 104 1.78 2.72 -15.75
C PHE A 104 1.15 2.04 -16.97
N LYS A 105 1.96 1.33 -17.72
CA LYS A 105 1.50 0.58 -18.88
C LYS A 105 0.53 -0.53 -18.46
N ALA A 106 0.83 -1.19 -17.34
CA ALA A 106 -0.02 -2.23 -16.77
C ALA A 106 0.27 -2.36 -15.29
N ILE A 107 -0.74 -2.74 -14.52
CA ILE A 107 -0.60 -2.93 -13.09
C ILE A 107 -1.31 -4.20 -12.68
N LYS A 108 -0.70 -4.96 -11.76
CA LYS A 108 -1.31 -6.13 -11.16
C LYS A 108 -1.34 -5.93 -9.65
N TYR A 109 -2.44 -6.33 -9.02
CA TYR A 109 -2.58 -6.32 -7.57
C TYR A 109 -2.65 -7.76 -7.09
N ARG A 110 -1.81 -8.12 -6.13
CA ARG A 110 -1.75 -9.48 -5.61
C ARG A 110 -1.75 -9.49 -4.10
N HIS A 111 -2.52 -10.41 -3.55
CA HIS A 111 -2.52 -10.66 -2.12
C HIS A 111 -1.30 -11.52 -1.77
N VAL A 112 -0.63 -11.19 -0.67
CA VAL A 112 0.43 -12.01 -0.09
C VAL A 112 0.18 -12.19 1.39
N SER A 113 0.77 -13.25 1.95
CA SER A 113 0.74 -13.50 3.38
C SER A 113 1.56 -12.43 4.13
N ARG A 114 1.16 -12.14 5.36
CA ARG A 114 1.95 -11.28 6.26
C ARG A 114 3.33 -11.85 6.54
N GLU A 115 3.51 -13.15 6.30
CA GLU A 115 4.76 -13.86 6.54
C GLU A 115 5.71 -13.82 5.34
N ASP A 116 5.26 -13.29 4.19
CA ASP A 116 6.11 -13.07 3.03
C ASP A 116 7.31 -12.21 3.42
N LYS A 117 8.51 -12.57 2.96
CA LYS A 117 9.74 -11.90 3.39
C LYS A 117 9.77 -10.39 3.14
N PHE A 118 9.15 -9.94 2.05
CA PHE A 118 9.10 -8.50 1.74
C PHE A 118 7.96 -7.83 2.49
N GLN A 119 6.86 -8.54 2.73
CA GLN A 119 5.75 -7.99 3.49
C GLN A 119 6.14 -7.79 4.96
N ILE A 120 6.99 -8.65 5.50
CA ILE A 120 7.56 -8.48 6.84
C ILE A 120 8.31 -7.16 6.93
N ILE A 121 9.05 -6.78 5.89
CA ILE A 121 9.82 -5.53 5.89
C ILE A 121 8.90 -4.32 6.00
N VAL A 122 7.82 -4.28 5.23
CA VAL A 122 6.91 -3.12 5.26
C VAL A 122 6.09 -3.07 6.55
N ASP A 123 5.77 -4.23 7.11
CA ASP A 123 5.12 -4.29 8.42
C ASP A 123 6.03 -3.73 9.51
N GLU A 124 7.32 -4.07 9.48
CA GLU A 124 8.30 -3.53 10.41
C GLU A 124 8.44 -2.01 10.25
N LEU A 125 8.46 -1.51 9.01
CA LEU A 125 8.56 -0.08 8.74
C LEU A 125 7.39 0.70 9.33
N LEU A 126 6.17 0.21 9.15
CA LEU A 126 5.01 0.90 9.69
C LEU A 126 4.97 0.83 11.22
N ASN A 127 5.36 -0.28 11.80
CA ASN A 127 5.38 -0.43 13.25
C ASN A 127 6.45 0.45 13.90
N GLU A 128 7.60 0.61 13.27
CA GLU A 128 8.61 1.55 13.73
C GLU A 128 8.06 2.98 13.79
N GLU A 129 7.27 3.38 12.78
CA GLU A 129 6.63 4.69 12.78
C GLU A 129 5.60 4.83 13.90
N LEU A 130 4.79 3.78 14.13
CA LEU A 130 3.80 3.80 15.20
C LEU A 130 4.44 3.85 16.59
N ASP A 131 5.62 3.24 16.74
CA ASP A 131 6.36 3.22 18.01
C ASP A 131 7.13 4.52 18.26
N ARG A 132 7.39 5.31 17.24
CA ARG A 132 8.15 6.54 17.34
C ARG A 132 7.33 7.64 18.00
N LYS A 133 7.88 8.26 19.03
CA LYS A 133 7.19 9.32 19.77
C LYS A 133 7.42 10.70 19.16
#